data_91bea26cb48a2710948255424038a61b
#
_entry.id   91bea26cb48a2710948255424038a61b
#
_cell.length_a   1.000
_cell.length_b   1.000
_cell.length_c   1.000
_cell.angle_alpha   90.00
_cell.angle_beta   90.00
_cell.angle_gamma   90.00
#
_symmetry.space_group_name_H-M   'P 1'
#
loop_
_entity.id
_entity.type
_entity.pdbx_description
1 polymer ?
#
loop_
_entity_poly.entity_id
_entity_poly.type
_entity_poly.pdbx_seq_one_letter_code
_entity_poly.pdbx_strand_id
1 'polypeptide(L)'
;MTQLLPNPSVGTMPRSVELAGESKLRGWRLRISTWIGALGIVSMLATTFAFAEDPPVPMPRRADRMPATLQQAPTAAITDFVAEVAPAPEAPTIDPAEQAAAKAAAAMAAMPQPVTLVARITDEGQQIPDGLVWRIFETRTDASGDLALAAKSEDATARFQLPPGAYVVHVAYGRAQTTDTLQVAEGNNQKSLVLDAGAMRLNASVAGDIAIPINLLRFDIYTAGSDADRVLVAQNLSPSAIVTLNAGTYHVVSYFGDVNAMVRADLRVEPGQMTEATLYHRASQISFKLVSEAGGEAIADIDWTVKTTDGQTVFTNIGAFPSAVLSEGDYLVFAKRGDQVYNREFQVIAGAAKEIEVLTTVY
;
A
#
# COMPACT_ATOMS: atom_id res chain seq x y z
N MET A 1 -15.34 -47.32 57.58
CA MET A 1 -16.42 -47.94 56.80
C MET A 1 -16.26 -47.48 55.34
N THR A 2 -15.79 -48.39 54.54
CA THR A 2 -15.41 -48.36 53.15
C THR A 2 -16.68 -48.40 52.29
N GLN A 3 -16.81 -47.57 51.30
CA GLN A 3 -17.63 -47.93 50.12
C GLN A 3 -17.00 -47.45 48.80
N LEU A 4 -16.84 -48.43 47.91
CA LEU A 4 -16.25 -48.43 46.60
C LEU A 4 -17.12 -47.74 45.56
N LEU A 5 -16.44 -47.17 44.60
CA LEU A 5 -16.92 -46.77 43.26
C LEU A 5 -17.38 -47.98 42.43
N PRO A 6 -18.21 -47.78 41.42
CA PRO A 6 -18.11 -48.54 40.21
C PRO A 6 -17.78 -47.65 38.97
N ASN A 7 -16.90 -48.20 38.16
CA ASN A 7 -16.47 -47.76 36.86
C ASN A 7 -17.51 -48.16 35.78
N PRO A 8 -17.82 -47.37 34.77
CA PRO A 8 -18.52 -47.88 33.60
C PRO A 8 -17.56 -48.00 32.37
N SER A 9 -17.58 -49.19 31.93
CA SER A 9 -17.38 -49.85 30.61
C SER A 9 -17.08 -49.04 29.37
N VAL A 10 -16.06 -49.54 28.73
CA VAL A 10 -15.63 -49.47 27.34
C VAL A 10 -16.80 -49.61 26.34
N GLY A 11 -17.00 -48.59 25.49
CA GLY A 11 -17.88 -48.61 24.32
C GLY A 11 -17.09 -48.64 23.04
N THR A 12 -17.35 -49.68 22.29
CA THR A 12 -16.80 -50.18 21.04
C THR A 12 -16.93 -49.17 19.87
N MET A 13 -15.85 -49.03 19.10
CA MET A 13 -15.88 -48.40 17.78
C MET A 13 -16.63 -49.26 16.74
N PRO A 14 -17.34 -48.69 15.80
CA PRO A 14 -17.68 -49.37 14.57
C PRO A 14 -16.71 -48.99 13.43
N ARG A 15 -16.47 -50.00 12.66
CA ARG A 15 -15.63 -50.20 11.49
C ARG A 15 -15.89 -49.21 10.33
N SER A 16 -14.78 -48.95 9.67
CA SER A 16 -14.57 -48.47 8.31
C SER A 16 -15.63 -48.95 7.29
N VAL A 17 -16.14 -48.03 6.52
CA VAL A 17 -16.72 -48.32 5.20
C VAL A 17 -15.88 -47.62 4.16
N GLU A 18 -15.15 -48.46 3.44
CA GLU A 18 -14.45 -48.18 2.18
C GLU A 18 -15.47 -48.19 1.06
N LEU A 19 -15.59 -47.13 0.31
CA LEU A 19 -16.21 -47.14 -1.00
C LEU A 19 -15.38 -46.36 -1.99
N ALA A 20 -14.81 -47.11 -2.90
CA ALA A 20 -14.17 -46.68 -4.12
C ALA A 20 -15.14 -45.90 -5.02
N GLY A 21 -14.62 -44.90 -5.69
CA GLY A 21 -15.32 -44.18 -6.75
C GLY A 21 -14.34 -43.39 -7.57
N GLU A 22 -13.79 -44.03 -8.58
CA GLU A 22 -12.96 -43.48 -9.64
C GLU A 22 -13.69 -42.42 -10.48
N SER A 23 -12.84 -41.57 -11.03
CA SER A 23 -12.90 -40.93 -12.34
C SER A 23 -13.72 -39.65 -12.51
N LYS A 24 -13.05 -38.57 -12.85
CA LYS A 24 -12.90 -38.06 -14.24
C LYS A 24 -12.19 -36.69 -14.22
N LEU A 25 -10.96 -36.72 -14.60
CA LEU A 25 -10.23 -35.57 -15.15
C LEU A 25 -10.96 -35.10 -16.41
N ARG A 26 -11.54 -33.92 -16.44
CA ARG A 26 -11.87 -33.19 -17.65
C ARG A 26 -11.16 -31.86 -17.66
N GLY A 27 -10.20 -31.77 -18.58
CA GLY A 27 -9.42 -30.60 -18.87
C GLY A 27 -10.28 -29.37 -19.23
N TRP A 28 -9.99 -28.28 -18.62
CA TRP A 28 -10.46 -26.97 -19.02
C TRP A 28 -9.40 -26.31 -19.90
N ARG A 29 -9.66 -26.33 -21.21
CA ARG A 29 -8.89 -25.60 -22.20
C ARG A 29 -9.20 -24.11 -22.06
N LEU A 30 -8.20 -23.33 -21.77
CA LEU A 30 -8.21 -21.87 -21.91
C LEU A 30 -8.52 -21.53 -23.38
N ARG A 31 -9.61 -20.83 -23.63
CA ARG A 31 -9.86 -20.15 -24.90
C ARG A 31 -9.40 -18.69 -24.74
N ILE A 32 -8.25 -18.42 -25.32
CA ILE A 32 -7.81 -17.06 -25.63
C ILE A 32 -8.63 -16.60 -26.83
N SER A 33 -9.49 -15.63 -26.65
CA SER A 33 -10.19 -14.95 -27.75
C SER A 33 -9.53 -13.59 -27.96
N THR A 34 -8.73 -13.54 -29.00
CA THR A 34 -8.21 -12.32 -29.66
C THR A 34 -9.38 -11.53 -30.25
N TRP A 35 -9.55 -10.30 -29.81
CA TRP A 35 -10.34 -9.31 -30.53
C TRP A 35 -9.40 -8.26 -31.15
N ILE A 36 -9.26 -8.34 -32.48
CA ILE A 36 -8.67 -7.33 -33.36
C ILE A 36 -9.83 -6.56 -33.98
N GLY A 37 -9.76 -5.26 -33.91
CA GLY A 37 -10.28 -4.38 -34.95
C GLY A 37 -11.54 -3.61 -34.68
N ALA A 38 -11.42 -2.32 -34.52
CA ALA A 38 -12.11 -1.31 -35.34
C ALA A 38 -11.55 0.09 -35.03
N LEU A 39 -10.86 0.66 -36.02
CA LEU A 39 -10.56 2.10 -36.10
C LEU A 39 -11.89 2.87 -36.18
N GLY A 40 -12.09 3.79 -35.25
CA GLY A 40 -13.12 4.82 -35.32
C GLY A 40 -12.45 6.19 -35.19
N ILE A 41 -12.30 6.86 -36.32
CA ILE A 41 -11.90 8.26 -36.40
C ILE A 41 -13.01 9.12 -35.81
N VAL A 42 -12.74 9.82 -34.73
CA VAL A 42 -13.61 10.91 -34.22
C VAL A 42 -12.77 12.17 -34.10
N SER A 43 -13.29 13.16 -34.82
CA SER A 43 -12.85 14.50 -35.07
C SER A 43 -12.39 15.27 -33.84
N MET A 44 -11.23 15.92 -33.95
CA MET A 44 -10.71 16.95 -33.02
C MET A 44 -11.65 18.15 -32.97
N LEU A 45 -12.14 18.48 -31.80
CA LEU A 45 -12.49 19.87 -31.45
C LEU A 45 -11.40 20.37 -30.48
N ALA A 46 -10.55 21.22 -31.04
CA ALA A 46 -9.51 21.92 -30.27
C ALA A 46 -10.17 23.02 -29.44
N THR A 47 -10.24 22.80 -28.14
CA THR A 47 -10.44 23.89 -27.16
C THR A 47 -9.07 24.38 -26.73
N THR A 48 -8.72 25.57 -27.19
CA THR A 48 -7.52 26.32 -26.77
C THR A 48 -7.70 26.72 -25.31
N PHE A 49 -6.96 26.06 -24.40
CA PHE A 49 -6.72 26.59 -23.06
C PHE A 49 -5.60 27.63 -23.17
N ALA A 50 -5.94 28.89 -22.86
CA ALA A 50 -4.97 29.94 -22.66
C ALA A 50 -4.13 29.61 -21.42
N PHE A 51 -2.85 29.30 -21.62
CA PHE A 51 -1.88 29.27 -20.54
C PHE A 51 -1.63 30.71 -20.09
N ALA A 52 -1.88 30.98 -18.81
CA ALA A 52 -1.42 32.19 -18.16
C ALA A 52 0.10 32.14 -18.11
N GLU A 53 0.77 33.08 -18.78
CA GLU A 53 2.21 33.29 -18.72
C GLU A 53 2.60 33.67 -17.28
N ASP A 54 3.55 32.92 -16.72
CA ASP A 54 4.23 33.29 -15.48
C ASP A 54 4.99 34.61 -15.67
N PRO A 55 5.00 35.51 -14.66
CA PRO A 55 5.72 36.77 -14.75
C PRO A 55 7.24 36.51 -14.83
N PRO A 56 7.98 37.27 -15.64
CA PRO A 56 9.40 37.05 -15.86
C PRO A 56 10.23 37.29 -14.59
N VAL A 57 11.05 36.30 -14.26
CA VAL A 57 12.04 36.37 -13.16
C VAL A 57 13.09 37.41 -13.54
N PRO A 58 13.46 38.38 -12.67
CA PRO A 58 14.50 39.37 -12.98
C PRO A 58 15.86 38.70 -13.11
N MET A 59 16.49 38.82 -14.27
CA MET A 59 17.89 38.42 -14.47
C MET A 59 18.83 39.36 -13.68
N PRO A 60 19.92 38.84 -13.09
CA PRO A 60 20.92 39.68 -12.41
C PRO A 60 21.66 40.52 -13.50
N ARG A 61 21.80 41.81 -13.24
CA ARG A 61 22.52 42.77 -14.04
C ARG A 61 23.98 42.33 -14.16
N ARG A 62 24.42 42.21 -15.42
CA ARG A 62 25.82 42.01 -15.79
C ARG A 62 26.62 43.25 -15.39
N ALA A 63 27.60 43.07 -14.54
CA ALA A 63 28.52 44.13 -14.13
C ALA A 63 29.37 44.63 -15.30
N ASP A 64 29.63 45.89 -15.25
CA ASP A 64 30.24 46.75 -16.26
C ASP A 64 31.51 46.19 -16.91
N ARG A 65 31.53 46.23 -18.22
CA ARG A 65 32.75 46.10 -19.04
C ARG A 65 33.57 47.38 -18.94
N MET A 66 34.75 47.29 -18.37
CA MET A 66 35.79 48.30 -18.56
C MET A 66 36.39 48.19 -20.01
N PRO A 67 36.71 49.29 -20.65
CA PRO A 67 37.26 49.27 -22.01
C PRO A 67 38.74 48.85 -22.02
N ALA A 68 39.04 47.90 -22.91
CA ALA A 68 40.43 47.50 -23.16
C ALA A 68 41.17 48.59 -23.94
N THR A 69 42.18 49.15 -23.30
CA THR A 69 43.16 50.04 -23.94
C THR A 69 44.07 49.21 -24.84
N LEU A 70 44.07 49.52 -26.16
CA LEU A 70 45.02 49.00 -27.11
C LEU A 70 46.41 49.53 -26.80
N GLN A 71 47.31 48.67 -26.39
CA GLN A 71 48.73 48.99 -26.29
C GLN A 71 49.48 48.19 -27.38
N GLN A 72 50.02 48.96 -28.35
CA GLN A 72 50.85 48.45 -29.43
C GLN A 72 52.13 47.84 -28.88
N ALA A 73 52.43 46.64 -29.32
CA ALA A 73 53.71 45.98 -29.09
C ALA A 73 54.79 46.50 -30.09
N PRO A 74 55.99 46.73 -29.67
CA PRO A 74 57.11 47.04 -30.61
C PRO A 74 57.63 45.73 -31.22
N THR A 75 57.82 45.79 -32.53
CA THR A 75 58.51 44.77 -33.34
C THR A 75 59.97 44.73 -32.93
N ALA A 76 60.42 43.62 -32.35
CA ALA A 76 61.87 43.38 -32.10
C ALA A 76 62.27 42.04 -32.76
N ALA A 77 63.41 42.10 -33.36
CA ALA A 77 64.04 41.18 -34.25
C ALA A 77 64.10 39.71 -33.86
N ILE A 78 63.95 38.87 -34.90
CA ILE A 78 64.22 37.45 -34.91
C ILE A 78 65.71 37.23 -34.71
N THR A 79 66.12 36.66 -33.55
CA THR A 79 67.41 36.02 -33.35
C THR A 79 67.14 34.55 -33.07
N ASP A 80 67.74 33.70 -33.90
CA ASP A 80 67.75 32.24 -33.80
C ASP A 80 68.16 31.81 -32.39
N PHE A 81 67.21 31.25 -31.62
CA PHE A 81 67.54 30.36 -30.52
C PHE A 81 67.11 28.97 -30.92
N VAL A 82 68.06 28.14 -31.28
CA VAL A 82 67.89 26.67 -31.31
C VAL A 82 67.70 26.26 -29.85
N ALA A 83 66.44 26.16 -29.40
CA ALA A 83 66.12 25.55 -28.12
C ALA A 83 66.36 24.06 -28.30
N GLU A 84 67.40 23.57 -27.65
CA GLU A 84 67.64 22.17 -27.35
C GLU A 84 66.36 21.61 -26.68
N VAL A 85 65.62 20.75 -27.41
CA VAL A 85 64.44 20.05 -26.88
C VAL A 85 64.95 19.10 -25.79
N ALA A 86 64.80 19.46 -24.54
CA ALA A 86 64.95 18.54 -23.46
C ALA A 86 63.96 17.37 -23.68
N PRO A 87 64.36 16.12 -23.55
CA PRO A 87 63.45 14.96 -23.71
C PRO A 87 62.33 15.12 -22.68
N ALA A 88 61.10 15.06 -23.18
CA ALA A 88 59.91 14.99 -22.30
C ALA A 88 60.15 13.87 -21.27
N PRO A 89 59.77 14.04 -19.99
CA PRO A 89 59.87 12.94 -19.03
C PRO A 89 59.05 11.78 -19.57
N GLU A 90 59.74 10.66 -19.86
CA GLU A 90 59.09 9.39 -20.18
C GLU A 90 58.09 9.10 -19.09
N ALA A 91 56.81 8.95 -19.47
CA ALA A 91 55.78 8.43 -18.56
C ALA A 91 56.29 7.10 -18.00
N PRO A 92 56.17 6.87 -16.66
CA PRO A 92 56.67 5.64 -16.07
C PRO A 92 56.02 4.46 -16.78
N THR A 93 56.78 3.70 -17.57
CA THR A 93 56.38 2.41 -18.14
C THR A 93 56.21 1.45 -17.00
N ILE A 94 54.98 1.27 -16.51
CA ILE A 94 54.65 0.24 -15.53
C ILE A 94 54.95 -1.13 -16.19
N ASP A 95 55.79 -1.89 -15.53
CA ASP A 95 56.18 -3.24 -15.99
C ASP A 95 54.93 -4.08 -16.27
N PRO A 96 54.79 -4.74 -17.45
CA PRO A 96 53.67 -5.63 -17.76
C PRO A 96 53.41 -6.70 -16.69
N ALA A 97 54.45 -7.14 -15.97
CA ALA A 97 54.32 -8.05 -14.84
C ALA A 97 53.65 -7.42 -13.62
N GLU A 98 53.96 -6.16 -13.34
CA GLU A 98 53.34 -5.37 -12.27
C GLU A 98 51.87 -5.04 -12.58
N GLN A 99 51.54 -4.74 -13.85
CA GLN A 99 50.17 -4.57 -14.31
C GLN A 99 49.37 -5.89 -14.24
N ALA A 100 49.96 -7.02 -14.61
CA ALA A 100 49.32 -8.32 -14.49
C ALA A 100 49.07 -8.70 -13.02
N ALA A 101 50.03 -8.43 -12.13
CA ALA A 101 49.88 -8.66 -10.69
C ALA A 101 48.80 -7.79 -10.06
N ALA A 102 48.76 -6.47 -10.40
CA ALA A 102 47.75 -5.55 -9.95
C ALA A 102 46.33 -5.94 -10.44
N LYS A 103 46.20 -6.38 -11.70
CA LYS A 103 44.97 -6.89 -12.27
C LYS A 103 44.50 -8.20 -11.60
N ALA A 104 45.40 -9.12 -11.29
CA ALA A 104 45.11 -10.34 -10.56
C ALA A 104 44.67 -10.03 -9.11
N ALA A 105 45.34 -9.13 -8.43
CA ALA A 105 44.97 -8.68 -7.08
C ALA A 105 43.60 -8.01 -7.06
N ALA A 106 43.30 -7.15 -8.05
CA ALA A 106 41.99 -6.53 -8.20
C ALA A 106 40.89 -7.55 -8.50
N ALA A 107 41.20 -8.58 -9.31
CA ALA A 107 40.25 -9.66 -9.60
C ALA A 107 39.97 -10.52 -8.34
N MET A 108 40.99 -10.79 -7.53
CA MET A 108 40.82 -11.50 -6.25
C MET A 108 40.03 -10.67 -5.24
N ALA A 109 40.31 -9.36 -5.14
CA ALA A 109 39.56 -8.42 -4.28
C ALA A 109 38.09 -8.25 -4.72
N ALA A 110 37.76 -8.52 -6.00
CA ALA A 110 36.39 -8.48 -6.51
C ALA A 110 35.64 -9.84 -6.39
N MET A 111 36.26 -10.88 -5.80
CA MET A 111 35.59 -12.18 -5.64
C MET A 111 34.40 -12.05 -4.69
N PRO A 112 33.23 -12.64 -5.06
CA PRO A 112 32.05 -12.60 -4.20
C PRO A 112 32.33 -13.22 -2.83
N GLN A 113 31.89 -12.56 -1.79
CA GLN A 113 32.04 -12.95 -0.39
C GLN A 113 30.71 -13.45 0.17
N PRO A 114 30.72 -14.44 1.08
CA PRO A 114 29.50 -14.92 1.70
C PRO A 114 28.91 -13.86 2.66
N VAL A 115 27.62 -13.60 2.49
CA VAL A 115 26.83 -12.71 3.31
C VAL A 115 25.65 -13.46 3.88
N THR A 116 25.47 -13.38 5.20
CA THR A 116 24.31 -13.96 5.90
C THR A 116 23.53 -12.87 6.59
N LEU A 117 22.26 -12.77 6.27
CA LEU A 117 21.35 -11.78 6.86
C LEU A 117 20.24 -12.48 7.63
N VAL A 118 19.90 -11.94 8.80
CA VAL A 118 18.79 -12.36 9.63
C VAL A 118 17.98 -11.13 10.06
N ALA A 119 16.69 -11.33 10.31
CA ALA A 119 15.81 -10.25 10.80
C ALA A 119 15.15 -10.64 12.10
N ARG A 120 14.92 -9.65 12.96
CA ARG A 120 14.22 -9.77 14.24
C ARG A 120 13.12 -8.74 14.33
N ILE A 121 12.08 -9.05 15.10
CA ILE A 121 11.00 -8.11 15.39
C ILE A 121 11.50 -6.97 16.28
N THR A 122 12.23 -7.31 17.35
CA THR A 122 12.85 -6.38 18.30
C THR A 122 14.31 -6.77 18.51
N ASP A 123 15.11 -5.89 19.11
CA ASP A 123 16.54 -6.11 19.36
C ASP A 123 16.81 -7.40 20.14
N GLU A 124 16.02 -7.63 21.19
CA GLU A 124 16.12 -8.83 22.03
C GLU A 124 15.23 -9.99 21.55
N GLY A 125 14.46 -9.76 20.48
CA GLY A 125 13.49 -10.72 19.96
C GLY A 125 14.14 -11.90 19.26
N GLN A 126 13.33 -12.94 19.07
CA GLN A 126 13.74 -14.09 18.25
C GLN A 126 13.80 -13.69 16.77
N GLN A 127 14.60 -14.47 16.02
CA GLN A 127 14.64 -14.36 14.57
C GLN A 127 13.26 -14.67 13.98
N ILE A 128 12.85 -13.91 12.96
CA ILE A 128 11.63 -14.15 12.20
C ILE A 128 11.82 -15.42 11.37
N PRO A 129 10.95 -16.45 11.54
CA PRO A 129 11.18 -17.77 10.96
C PRO A 129 10.78 -17.86 9.48
N ASP A 130 9.89 -17.01 9.00
CA ASP A 130 9.36 -17.02 7.62
C ASP A 130 8.72 -15.67 7.24
N GLY A 131 8.27 -15.56 5.98
CA GLY A 131 7.54 -14.38 5.49
C GLY A 131 8.39 -13.13 5.26
N LEU A 132 9.71 -13.25 5.29
CA LEU A 132 10.64 -12.16 4.99
C LEU A 132 10.82 -12.00 3.48
N VAL A 133 10.99 -10.74 3.05
CA VAL A 133 11.39 -10.38 1.69
C VAL A 133 12.61 -9.48 1.75
N TRP A 134 13.74 -10.00 1.31
CA TRP A 134 15.01 -9.31 1.25
C TRP A 134 15.27 -8.73 -0.12
N ARG A 135 15.77 -7.51 -0.17
CA ARG A 135 16.30 -6.87 -1.37
C ARG A 135 17.62 -6.20 -1.02
N ILE A 136 18.63 -6.45 -1.82
CA ILE A 136 19.94 -5.83 -1.69
C ILE A 136 20.18 -4.97 -2.91
N PHE A 137 20.52 -3.72 -2.69
CA PHE A 137 20.77 -2.75 -3.75
C PHE A 137 22.23 -2.30 -3.72
N GLU A 138 22.79 -2.07 -4.88
CA GLU A 138 24.06 -1.35 -5.00
C GLU A 138 23.86 0.12 -4.60
N THR A 139 24.92 0.77 -4.10
CA THR A 139 24.88 2.21 -3.79
C THR A 139 24.92 3.08 -5.06
N ARG A 140 25.16 2.49 -6.23
CA ARG A 140 25.10 3.15 -7.53
C ARG A 140 23.68 3.16 -8.05
N THR A 141 23.27 4.30 -8.61
CA THR A 141 22.00 4.41 -9.33
C THR A 141 22.11 3.79 -10.70
N ASP A 142 21.02 3.19 -11.17
CA ASP A 142 20.86 2.73 -12.55
C ASP A 142 20.55 3.91 -13.50
N ALA A 143 20.27 3.59 -14.78
CA ALA A 143 19.93 4.58 -15.80
C ALA A 143 18.62 5.34 -15.53
N SER A 144 17.75 4.81 -14.66
CA SER A 144 16.48 5.41 -14.25
C SER A 144 16.64 6.34 -13.04
N GLY A 145 17.81 6.34 -12.39
CA GLY A 145 18.08 7.08 -11.16
C GLY A 145 17.74 6.30 -9.88
N ASP A 146 17.28 5.06 -10.02
CA ASP A 146 16.98 4.17 -8.90
C ASP A 146 18.22 3.36 -8.50
N LEU A 147 18.25 2.85 -7.26
CA LEU A 147 19.31 1.94 -6.81
C LEU A 147 19.20 0.60 -7.56
N ALA A 148 20.30 0.15 -8.15
CA ALA A 148 20.35 -1.11 -8.87
C ALA A 148 20.16 -2.30 -7.91
N LEU A 149 19.22 -3.21 -8.22
CA LEU A 149 18.98 -4.40 -7.43
C LEU A 149 20.11 -5.43 -7.67
N ALA A 150 20.90 -5.72 -6.63
CA ALA A 150 21.97 -6.70 -6.67
C ALA A 150 21.49 -8.13 -6.38
N ALA A 151 20.60 -8.32 -5.39
CA ALA A 151 20.09 -9.63 -5.00
C ALA A 151 18.74 -9.53 -4.27
N LYS A 152 18.01 -10.66 -4.24
CA LYS A 152 16.79 -10.84 -3.44
C LYS A 152 16.72 -12.25 -2.84
N SER A 153 16.03 -12.40 -1.72
CA SER A 153 15.68 -13.69 -1.11
C SER A 153 14.38 -13.57 -0.31
N GLU A 154 13.72 -14.70 -0.08
CA GLU A 154 12.54 -14.82 0.79
C GLU A 154 12.82 -15.75 1.98
N ASP A 155 14.09 -16.18 2.14
CA ASP A 155 14.48 -17.05 3.23
C ASP A 155 14.53 -16.31 4.57
N ALA A 156 14.22 -17.01 5.67
CA ALA A 156 14.36 -16.50 7.02
C ALA A 156 15.81 -16.11 7.37
N THR A 157 16.77 -16.93 6.91
CA THR A 157 18.19 -16.64 6.93
C THR A 157 18.66 -16.50 5.49
N ALA A 158 18.74 -15.28 5.02
CA ALA A 158 19.13 -14.99 3.65
C ALA A 158 20.65 -15.12 3.49
N ARG A 159 21.09 -15.88 2.47
CA ARG A 159 22.49 -16.10 2.14
C ARG A 159 22.78 -15.63 0.74
N PHE A 160 23.78 -14.77 0.61
CA PHE A 160 24.18 -14.18 -0.66
C PHE A 160 25.67 -14.33 -0.91
N GLN A 161 26.06 -14.21 -2.17
CA GLN A 161 27.43 -14.06 -2.61
C GLN A 161 27.56 -12.70 -3.27
N LEU A 162 28.21 -11.76 -2.59
CA LEU A 162 28.31 -10.37 -3.05
C LEU A 162 29.79 -9.94 -3.15
N PRO A 163 30.19 -9.23 -4.21
CA PRO A 163 31.51 -8.59 -4.25
C PRO A 163 31.72 -7.67 -3.05
N PRO A 164 32.95 -7.47 -2.58
CA PRO A 164 33.26 -6.50 -1.56
C PRO A 164 32.78 -5.10 -1.98
N GLY A 165 32.14 -4.38 -1.07
CA GLY A 165 31.58 -3.06 -1.35
C GLY A 165 30.46 -2.65 -0.39
N ALA A 166 29.91 -1.47 -0.64
CA ALA A 166 28.80 -0.92 0.12
C ALA A 166 27.47 -1.23 -0.59
N TYR A 167 26.50 -1.70 0.19
CA TYR A 167 25.15 -2.07 -0.27
C TYR A 167 24.10 -1.44 0.64
N VAL A 168 22.90 -1.32 0.12
CA VAL A 168 21.70 -0.99 0.89
C VAL A 168 20.86 -2.26 1.00
N VAL A 169 20.59 -2.70 2.22
CA VAL A 169 19.75 -3.86 2.50
C VAL A 169 18.37 -3.38 2.93
N HIS A 170 17.36 -3.83 2.23
CA HIS A 170 15.96 -3.64 2.58
C HIS A 170 15.36 -4.98 2.94
N VAL A 171 14.65 -5.05 4.08
CA VAL A 171 13.88 -6.22 4.49
C VAL A 171 12.46 -5.81 4.82
N ALA A 172 11.50 -6.60 4.37
CA ALA A 172 10.09 -6.45 4.66
C ALA A 172 9.50 -7.71 5.28
N TYR A 173 8.56 -7.53 6.21
CA TYR A 173 7.74 -8.57 6.83
C TYR A 173 6.30 -8.06 6.93
N GLY A 174 5.42 -8.59 6.08
CA GLY A 174 4.10 -8.02 5.88
C GLY A 174 4.16 -6.58 5.38
N ARG A 175 3.69 -5.62 6.16
CA ARG A 175 3.79 -4.17 5.88
C ARG A 175 4.92 -3.49 6.67
N ALA A 176 5.52 -4.18 7.63
CA ALA A 176 6.68 -3.68 8.33
C ALA A 176 7.92 -3.82 7.45
N GLN A 177 8.77 -2.79 7.44
CA GLN A 177 9.98 -2.78 6.64
C GLN A 177 11.07 -1.94 7.30
N THR A 178 12.33 -2.30 7.03
CA THR A 178 13.47 -1.49 7.43
C THR A 178 14.54 -1.51 6.36
N THR A 179 15.36 -0.49 6.33
CA THR A 179 16.47 -0.34 5.41
C THR A 179 17.71 0.01 6.19
N ASP A 180 18.84 -0.64 5.88
CA ASP A 180 20.11 -0.40 6.51
C ASP A 180 21.26 -0.56 5.51
N THR A 181 22.42 -0.04 5.83
CA THR A 181 23.62 -0.18 5.02
C THR A 181 24.37 -1.46 5.36
N LEU A 182 24.95 -2.10 4.38
CA LEU A 182 25.78 -3.30 4.52
C LEU A 182 27.14 -3.03 3.88
N GLN A 183 28.21 -3.15 4.65
CA GLN A 183 29.55 -3.16 4.12
C GLN A 183 30.03 -4.61 4.00
N VAL A 184 30.25 -5.07 2.77
CA VAL A 184 30.79 -6.41 2.49
C VAL A 184 32.32 -6.29 2.44
N ALA A 185 32.99 -6.99 3.36
CA ALA A 185 34.43 -7.12 3.42
C ALA A 185 34.85 -8.56 3.03
N GLU A 186 36.14 -8.79 2.89
CA GLU A 186 36.67 -10.14 2.68
C GLU A 186 36.31 -11.06 3.87
N GLY A 187 35.89 -12.29 3.57
CA GLY A 187 35.49 -13.30 4.54
C GLY A 187 33.98 -13.34 4.82
N ASN A 188 33.61 -13.87 5.98
CA ASN A 188 32.21 -14.02 6.37
C ASN A 188 31.59 -12.71 6.83
N ASN A 189 30.55 -12.27 6.16
CA ASN A 189 29.78 -11.10 6.53
C ASN A 189 28.44 -11.54 7.11
N GLN A 190 28.10 -11.04 8.30
CA GLN A 190 26.83 -11.32 8.97
C GLN A 190 26.23 -10.02 9.46
N LYS A 191 24.91 -9.87 9.28
CA LYS A 191 24.17 -8.73 9.79
C LYS A 191 22.79 -9.15 10.27
N SER A 192 22.39 -8.62 11.43
CA SER A 192 21.02 -8.73 11.95
C SER A 192 20.33 -7.38 11.80
N LEU A 193 19.13 -7.39 11.21
CA LEU A 193 18.28 -6.21 11.08
C LEU A 193 17.11 -6.32 12.07
N VAL A 194 16.77 -5.19 12.69
CA VAL A 194 15.62 -5.08 13.58
C VAL A 194 14.53 -4.31 12.84
N LEU A 195 13.33 -4.88 12.77
CA LEU A 195 12.20 -4.25 12.07
C LEU A 195 11.44 -3.26 12.95
N ASP A 196 11.56 -3.36 14.28
CA ASP A 196 10.70 -2.65 15.23
C ASP A 196 9.22 -2.77 14.82
N ALA A 197 8.78 -4.00 14.62
CA ALA A 197 7.45 -4.31 14.11
C ALA A 197 6.53 -4.81 15.22
N GLY A 198 5.24 -4.52 15.06
CA GLY A 198 4.16 -5.13 15.83
C GLY A 198 3.04 -5.57 14.90
N ALA A 199 1.93 -6.00 15.47
CA ALA A 199 0.76 -6.39 14.72
C ALA A 199 -0.46 -5.58 15.14
N MET A 200 -1.42 -5.40 14.23
CA MET A 200 -2.70 -4.77 14.50
C MET A 200 -3.82 -5.69 14.04
N ARG A 201 -4.84 -5.85 14.89
CA ARG A 201 -6.08 -6.56 14.58
C ARG A 201 -7.27 -5.66 14.87
N LEU A 202 -8.09 -5.41 13.85
CA LEU A 202 -9.20 -4.47 13.90
C LEU A 202 -10.54 -5.19 13.85
N ASN A 203 -11.44 -4.75 14.70
CA ASN A 203 -12.85 -5.13 14.68
C ASN A 203 -13.72 -3.88 14.81
N ALA A 204 -15.00 -4.02 14.48
CA ALA A 204 -15.99 -2.99 14.77
C ALA A 204 -17.35 -3.60 15.11
N SER A 205 -18.13 -2.84 15.88
CA SER A 205 -19.52 -3.13 16.18
C SER A 205 -20.35 -1.85 16.12
N VAL A 206 -21.66 -1.99 16.09
CA VAL A 206 -22.55 -0.85 16.31
C VAL A 206 -22.65 -0.63 17.84
N ALA A 207 -22.95 0.59 18.26
CA ALA A 207 -23.18 0.92 19.65
C ALA A 207 -24.15 -0.08 20.32
N GLY A 208 -23.76 -0.60 21.49
CA GLY A 208 -24.48 -1.70 22.16
C GLY A 208 -24.02 -3.11 21.75
N ASP A 209 -22.79 -3.24 21.21
CA ASP A 209 -22.15 -4.49 20.79
C ASP A 209 -22.91 -5.31 19.72
N ILE A 210 -23.71 -4.61 18.91
CA ILE A 210 -24.39 -5.23 17.79
C ILE A 210 -23.36 -5.54 16.70
N ALA A 211 -23.27 -6.82 16.31
CA ALA A 211 -22.33 -7.27 15.31
C ALA A 211 -22.65 -6.68 13.92
N ILE A 212 -21.61 -6.22 13.23
CA ILE A 212 -21.69 -5.75 11.84
C ILE A 212 -21.45 -6.94 10.92
N PRO A 213 -22.28 -7.14 9.87
CA PRO A 213 -22.01 -8.15 8.85
C PRO A 213 -20.63 -7.94 8.19
N ILE A 214 -19.85 -9.01 8.07
CA ILE A 214 -18.46 -8.96 7.60
C ILE A 214 -18.36 -8.32 6.20
N ASN A 215 -19.31 -8.58 5.33
CA ASN A 215 -19.35 -8.03 3.97
C ASN A 215 -19.65 -6.53 3.90
N LEU A 216 -20.07 -5.92 5.00
CA LEU A 216 -20.35 -4.48 5.11
C LEU A 216 -19.26 -3.73 5.90
N LEU A 217 -18.22 -4.42 6.36
CA LEU A 217 -17.18 -3.84 7.21
C LEU A 217 -15.81 -3.95 6.56
N ARG A 218 -15.12 -2.82 6.44
CA ARG A 218 -13.74 -2.75 5.98
C ARG A 218 -12.96 -1.68 6.72
N PHE A 219 -11.62 -1.81 6.70
CA PHE A 219 -10.72 -0.88 7.34
C PHE A 219 -9.64 -0.42 6.37
N ASP A 220 -9.28 0.85 6.48
CA ASP A 220 -8.09 1.42 5.86
C ASP A 220 -7.15 1.94 6.95
N ILE A 221 -5.86 1.75 6.74
CA ILE A 221 -4.80 2.20 7.67
C ILE A 221 -3.92 3.20 6.93
N TYR A 222 -3.71 4.34 7.56
CA TYR A 222 -2.84 5.41 7.07
C TYR A 222 -1.73 5.71 8.07
N THR A 223 -0.66 6.34 7.62
CA THR A 223 0.34 6.92 8.52
C THR A 223 -0.27 8.01 9.40
N ALA A 224 0.33 8.29 10.55
CA ALA A 224 -0.03 9.45 11.36
C ALA A 224 0.28 10.75 10.59
N GLY A 225 -0.42 11.83 10.95
CA GLY A 225 -0.22 13.15 10.36
C GLY A 225 -1.51 13.87 10.05
N SER A 226 -1.42 15.02 9.38
CA SER A 226 -2.58 15.74 8.87
C SER A 226 -3.20 15.01 7.68
N ASP A 227 -4.46 15.32 7.35
CA ASP A 227 -5.15 14.67 6.21
C ASP A 227 -4.40 14.82 4.88
N ALA A 228 -3.63 15.91 4.71
CA ALA A 228 -2.84 16.16 3.51
C ALA A 228 -1.55 15.31 3.44
N ASP A 229 -1.00 14.92 4.60
CA ASP A 229 0.29 14.24 4.69
C ASP A 229 0.16 12.72 4.91
N ARG A 230 -1.05 12.24 5.14
CA ARG A 230 -1.29 10.81 5.39
C ARG A 230 -1.03 9.98 4.16
N VAL A 231 -0.24 8.93 4.32
CA VAL A 231 0.02 7.94 3.28
C VAL A 231 -0.76 6.67 3.59
N LEU A 232 -1.41 6.11 2.58
CA LEU A 232 -2.13 4.84 2.69
C LEU A 232 -1.13 3.69 2.90
N VAL A 233 -1.28 2.98 4.02
CA VAL A 233 -0.45 1.82 4.38
C VAL A 233 -1.13 0.51 4.02
N ALA A 234 -2.41 0.38 4.31
CA ALA A 234 -3.21 -0.79 3.96
C ALA A 234 -4.65 -0.37 3.67
N GLN A 235 -5.28 -1.01 2.70
CA GLN A 235 -6.64 -0.70 2.23
C GLN A 235 -7.51 -1.95 2.20
N ASN A 236 -8.82 -1.76 2.40
CA ASN A 236 -9.84 -2.80 2.29
C ASN A 236 -9.56 -4.03 3.18
N LEU A 237 -9.05 -3.81 4.38
CA LEU A 237 -8.80 -4.89 5.32
C LEU A 237 -10.12 -5.45 5.87
N SER A 238 -10.21 -6.76 5.88
CA SER A 238 -11.34 -7.46 6.50
C SER A 238 -11.26 -7.40 8.03
N PRO A 239 -12.40 -7.48 8.73
CA PRO A 239 -12.42 -7.63 10.19
C PRO A 239 -11.55 -8.79 10.66
N SER A 240 -10.89 -8.61 11.79
CA SER A 240 -9.99 -9.59 12.43
C SER A 240 -8.74 -9.97 11.61
N ALA A 241 -8.50 -9.38 10.46
CA ALA A 241 -7.26 -9.57 9.73
C ALA A 241 -6.08 -9.03 10.55
N ILE A 242 -5.02 -9.83 10.64
CA ILE A 242 -3.78 -9.42 11.31
C ILE A 242 -2.89 -8.73 10.28
N VAL A 243 -2.49 -7.50 10.59
CA VAL A 243 -1.60 -6.70 9.76
C VAL A 243 -0.34 -6.40 10.53
N THR A 244 0.81 -6.81 10.00
CA THR A 244 2.12 -6.48 10.57
C THR A 244 2.56 -5.11 10.08
N LEU A 245 2.96 -4.23 11.02
CA LEU A 245 3.30 -2.83 10.79
C LEU A 245 4.57 -2.49 11.58
N ASN A 246 5.32 -1.48 11.16
CA ASN A 246 6.34 -0.90 12.03
C ASN A 246 5.68 -0.32 13.29
N ALA A 247 6.44 -0.26 14.38
CA ALA A 247 6.00 0.44 15.57
C ALA A 247 5.74 1.92 15.26
N GLY A 248 4.67 2.46 15.82
CA GLY A 248 4.27 3.84 15.55
C GLY A 248 2.78 4.07 15.71
N THR A 249 2.35 5.29 15.46
CA THR A 249 0.93 5.66 15.47
C THR A 249 0.39 5.62 14.05
N TYR A 250 -0.81 5.05 13.90
CA TYR A 250 -1.52 4.93 12.63
C TYR A 250 -2.91 5.51 12.73
N HIS A 251 -3.35 6.18 11.68
CA HIS A 251 -4.72 6.63 11.53
C HIS A 251 -5.54 5.53 10.86
N VAL A 252 -6.52 5.01 11.58
CA VAL A 252 -7.41 3.93 11.12
C VAL A 252 -8.77 4.49 10.79
N VAL A 253 -9.29 4.13 9.63
CA VAL A 253 -10.65 4.44 9.20
C VAL A 253 -11.41 3.13 9.06
N SER A 254 -12.50 3.00 9.81
CA SER A 254 -13.46 1.90 9.70
C SER A 254 -14.67 2.36 8.89
N TYR A 255 -15.07 1.59 7.91
CA TYR A 255 -16.24 1.84 7.06
C TYR A 255 -17.28 0.76 7.32
N PHE A 256 -18.48 1.19 7.63
CA PHE A 256 -19.65 0.32 7.68
C PHE A 256 -20.57 0.67 6.50
N GLY A 257 -20.58 -0.22 5.50
CA GLY A 257 -21.19 0.07 4.19
C GLY A 257 -20.39 1.09 3.37
N ASP A 258 -21.04 1.69 2.36
CA ASP A 258 -20.38 2.52 1.35
C ASP A 258 -20.89 3.96 1.30
N VAL A 259 -21.71 4.38 2.27
CA VAL A 259 -22.33 5.70 2.24
C VAL A 259 -21.59 6.69 3.15
N ASN A 260 -21.98 6.84 4.39
CA ASN A 260 -21.44 7.85 5.29
C ASN A 260 -21.11 7.34 6.70
N ALA A 261 -21.31 6.06 6.96
CA ALA A 261 -21.04 5.47 8.27
C ALA A 261 -19.57 5.09 8.39
N MET A 262 -18.76 6.02 8.89
CA MET A 262 -17.34 5.81 9.12
C MET A 262 -16.92 6.26 10.51
N VAL A 263 -15.91 5.57 11.07
CA VAL A 263 -15.27 5.89 12.34
C VAL A 263 -13.77 5.98 12.15
N ARG A 264 -13.16 6.97 12.77
CA ARG A 264 -11.71 7.20 12.72
C ARG A 264 -11.12 7.08 14.11
N ALA A 265 -9.92 6.49 14.20
CA ALA A 265 -9.17 6.40 15.44
C ALA A 265 -7.67 6.41 15.15
N ASP A 266 -6.90 7.02 16.04
CA ASP A 266 -5.46 6.92 16.03
C ASP A 266 -5.04 5.81 16.99
N LEU A 267 -4.37 4.78 16.45
CA LEU A 267 -3.96 3.59 17.19
C LEU A 267 -2.44 3.45 17.17
N ARG A 268 -1.88 3.04 18.31
CA ARG A 268 -0.45 2.84 18.45
C ARG A 268 -0.10 1.36 18.34
N VAL A 269 0.90 1.06 17.54
CA VAL A 269 1.53 -0.25 17.42
C VAL A 269 2.83 -0.24 18.21
N GLU A 270 2.98 -1.17 19.16
CA GLU A 270 4.19 -1.35 19.94
C GLU A 270 5.04 -2.50 19.38
N PRO A 271 6.37 -2.41 19.45
CA PRO A 271 7.26 -3.47 18.96
C PRO A 271 6.99 -4.80 19.65
N GLY A 272 6.91 -5.88 18.89
CA GLY A 272 6.70 -7.24 19.40
C GLY A 272 5.32 -7.52 19.96
N GLN A 273 4.37 -6.58 19.89
CA GLN A 273 3.03 -6.73 20.46
C GLN A 273 1.93 -6.71 19.40
N MET A 274 0.78 -7.28 19.76
CA MET A 274 -0.44 -7.18 18.97
C MET A 274 -1.37 -6.14 19.59
N THR A 275 -1.66 -5.09 18.84
CA THR A 275 -2.67 -4.08 19.18
C THR A 275 -4.03 -4.58 18.67
N GLU A 276 -4.97 -4.80 19.56
CA GLU A 276 -6.35 -5.13 19.22
C GLU A 276 -7.26 -3.93 19.50
N ALA A 277 -8.09 -3.56 18.53
CA ALA A 277 -9.02 -2.46 18.68
C ALA A 277 -10.39 -2.81 18.11
N THR A 278 -11.44 -2.41 18.82
CA THR A 278 -12.83 -2.45 18.35
C THR A 278 -13.35 -1.03 18.22
N LEU A 279 -13.76 -0.65 17.01
CA LEU A 279 -14.33 0.66 16.71
C LEU A 279 -15.86 0.58 16.75
N TYR A 280 -16.51 1.55 17.41
CA TYR A 280 -17.96 1.55 17.58
C TYR A 280 -18.62 2.53 16.61
N HIS A 281 -19.38 1.98 15.66
CA HIS A 281 -20.18 2.77 14.72
C HIS A 281 -21.48 3.24 15.35
N ARG A 282 -21.83 4.49 15.07
CA ARG A 282 -23.15 5.04 15.32
C ARG A 282 -23.90 5.10 14.00
N ALA A 283 -24.46 3.95 13.59
CA ALA A 283 -25.08 3.78 12.28
C ALA A 283 -26.09 2.65 12.31
N SER A 284 -26.91 2.57 11.28
CA SER A 284 -27.84 1.46 11.05
C SER A 284 -27.95 1.15 9.56
N GLN A 285 -28.21 -0.11 9.21
CA GLN A 285 -28.62 -0.47 7.87
C GLN A 285 -30.11 -0.14 7.69
N ILE A 286 -30.42 0.67 6.69
CA ILE A 286 -31.77 1.12 6.39
C ILE A 286 -32.17 0.54 5.04
N SER A 287 -33.34 -0.09 4.99
CA SER A 287 -33.99 -0.53 3.75
C SER A 287 -35.18 0.36 3.46
N PHE A 288 -35.40 0.65 2.18
CA PHE A 288 -36.50 1.54 1.75
C PHE A 288 -37.49 0.76 0.91
N LYS A 289 -38.78 1.03 1.07
CA LYS A 289 -39.81 0.57 0.17
C LYS A 289 -40.90 1.64 -0.04
N LEU A 290 -41.37 1.77 -1.28
CA LEU A 290 -42.56 2.56 -1.60
C LEU A 290 -43.77 1.64 -1.56
N VAL A 291 -44.81 2.00 -0.81
CA VAL A 291 -46.01 1.21 -0.61
C VAL A 291 -47.29 2.01 -0.82
N SER A 292 -48.34 1.40 -1.25
CA SER A 292 -49.65 2.03 -1.39
C SER A 292 -50.33 2.27 -0.04
N GLU A 293 -50.11 1.36 0.91
CA GLU A 293 -50.63 1.37 2.28
C GLU A 293 -49.57 0.83 3.25
N ALA A 294 -49.67 1.19 4.51
CA ALA A 294 -48.73 0.73 5.55
C ALA A 294 -48.69 -0.80 5.62
N GLY A 295 -47.51 -1.39 5.57
CA GLY A 295 -47.29 -2.84 5.53
C GLY A 295 -47.56 -3.48 4.15
N GLY A 296 -47.85 -2.70 3.12
CA GLY A 296 -48.08 -3.16 1.76
C GLY A 296 -46.84 -3.70 1.06
N GLU A 297 -47.06 -4.26 -0.13
CA GLU A 297 -45.99 -4.75 -0.99
C GLU A 297 -45.18 -3.60 -1.59
N ALA A 298 -43.85 -3.82 -1.75
CA ALA A 298 -42.93 -2.85 -2.33
C ALA A 298 -43.24 -2.66 -3.83
N ILE A 299 -43.38 -1.42 -4.25
CA ILE A 299 -43.58 -1.01 -5.64
C ILE A 299 -42.21 -1.02 -6.34
N ALA A 300 -42.17 -1.63 -7.54
CA ALA A 300 -40.97 -1.72 -8.36
C ALA A 300 -40.69 -0.41 -9.14
N ASP A 301 -39.46 -0.33 -9.71
CA ASP A 301 -38.99 0.74 -10.59
C ASP A 301 -39.06 2.14 -9.97
N ILE A 302 -38.54 2.25 -8.76
CA ILE A 302 -38.48 3.51 -8.01
C ILE A 302 -37.06 4.07 -8.05
N ASP A 303 -36.92 5.34 -8.37
CA ASP A 303 -35.71 6.11 -8.21
C ASP A 303 -35.64 6.68 -6.78
N TRP A 304 -34.66 6.21 -6.01
CA TRP A 304 -34.48 6.62 -4.63
C TRP A 304 -33.39 7.68 -4.50
N THR A 305 -33.63 8.67 -3.68
CA THR A 305 -32.66 9.67 -3.27
C THR A 305 -32.78 9.93 -1.78
N VAL A 306 -31.69 9.79 -1.03
CA VAL A 306 -31.65 10.13 0.39
C VAL A 306 -30.75 11.35 0.56
N LYS A 307 -31.26 12.33 1.32
CA LYS A 307 -30.54 13.56 1.63
C LYS A 307 -30.44 13.76 3.14
N THR A 308 -29.40 14.44 3.55
CA THR A 308 -29.29 15.02 4.89
C THR A 308 -30.20 16.27 5.04
N THR A 309 -30.37 16.76 6.25
CA THR A 309 -31.21 17.95 6.53
C THR A 309 -30.67 19.23 5.91
N ASP A 310 -29.35 19.29 5.64
CA ASP A 310 -28.70 20.39 4.91
C ASP A 310 -28.82 20.29 3.38
N GLY A 311 -29.51 19.24 2.89
CA GLY A 311 -29.81 19.03 1.48
C GLY A 311 -28.77 18.25 0.69
N GLN A 312 -27.68 17.78 1.33
CA GLN A 312 -26.67 16.97 0.66
C GLN A 312 -27.23 15.58 0.32
N THR A 313 -27.11 15.16 -0.94
CA THR A 313 -27.45 13.80 -1.34
C THR A 313 -26.39 12.84 -0.88
N VAL A 314 -26.77 11.84 -0.08
CA VAL A 314 -25.86 10.82 0.46
C VAL A 314 -26.04 9.46 -0.19
N PHE A 315 -27.24 9.16 -0.73
CA PHE A 315 -27.51 7.86 -1.35
C PHE A 315 -28.49 8.01 -2.51
N THR A 316 -28.25 7.28 -3.58
CA THR A 316 -29.16 7.12 -4.72
C THR A 316 -29.17 5.66 -5.16
N ASN A 317 -30.33 5.15 -5.54
CA ASN A 317 -30.49 3.79 -6.05
C ASN A 317 -31.75 3.66 -6.88
N ILE A 318 -31.85 2.63 -7.69
CA ILE A 318 -33.05 2.29 -8.45
C ILE A 318 -33.48 0.86 -8.06
N GLY A 319 -34.75 0.67 -7.71
CA GLY A 319 -35.28 -0.64 -7.39
C GLY A 319 -36.44 -0.60 -6.40
N ALA A 320 -37.01 -1.78 -6.11
CA ALA A 320 -38.16 -1.92 -5.22
C ALA A 320 -37.77 -1.83 -3.73
N PHE A 321 -36.58 -2.35 -3.38
CA PHE A 321 -36.18 -2.53 -1.98
C PHE A 321 -34.67 -2.30 -1.79
N PRO A 322 -34.15 -1.08 -2.08
CA PRO A 322 -32.76 -0.77 -1.86
C PRO A 322 -32.43 -0.66 -0.37
N SER A 323 -31.16 -0.93 -0.02
CA SER A 323 -30.67 -0.73 1.33
C SER A 323 -29.37 0.06 1.33
N ALA A 324 -29.17 0.85 2.39
CA ALA A 324 -27.98 1.64 2.63
C ALA A 324 -27.61 1.61 4.11
N VAL A 325 -26.34 1.71 4.41
CA VAL A 325 -25.89 1.97 5.79
C VAL A 325 -25.73 3.48 5.97
N LEU A 326 -26.47 4.03 6.91
CA LEU A 326 -26.46 5.47 7.20
C LEU A 326 -25.97 5.70 8.63
N SER A 327 -25.16 6.75 8.81
CA SER A 327 -24.80 7.24 10.13
C SER A 327 -26.02 7.76 10.88
N GLU A 328 -25.95 7.77 12.21
CA GLU A 328 -26.98 8.36 13.05
C GLU A 328 -27.22 9.82 12.68
N GLY A 329 -28.49 10.20 12.56
CA GLY A 329 -28.91 11.54 12.16
C GLY A 329 -30.30 11.57 11.54
N ASP A 330 -30.72 12.76 11.12
CA ASP A 330 -31.99 13.00 10.47
C ASP A 330 -31.81 13.10 8.96
N TYR A 331 -32.72 12.47 8.22
CA TYR A 331 -32.65 12.32 6.76
C TYR A 331 -34.01 12.52 6.13
N LEU A 332 -33.99 12.88 4.85
CA LEU A 332 -35.15 12.94 3.99
C LEU A 332 -34.96 11.97 2.81
N VAL A 333 -35.87 11.02 2.67
CA VAL A 333 -35.89 10.10 1.53
C VAL A 333 -36.94 10.55 0.51
N PHE A 334 -36.56 10.51 -0.76
CA PHE A 334 -37.41 10.74 -1.92
C PHE A 334 -37.51 9.44 -2.71
N ALA A 335 -38.76 9.08 -3.05
CA ALA A 335 -39.11 7.96 -3.93
C ALA A 335 -39.81 8.53 -5.17
N LYS A 336 -39.14 8.47 -6.33
CA LYS A 336 -39.70 8.96 -7.59
C LYS A 336 -40.18 7.76 -8.44
N ARG A 337 -41.45 7.83 -8.89
CA ARG A 337 -42.05 6.86 -9.81
C ARG A 337 -42.66 7.61 -11.00
N GLY A 338 -42.02 7.51 -12.16
CA GLY A 338 -42.42 8.33 -13.32
C GLY A 338 -42.31 9.81 -13.00
N ASP A 339 -43.42 10.54 -13.10
CA ASP A 339 -43.51 11.99 -12.80
C ASP A 339 -43.86 12.29 -11.34
N GLN A 340 -44.18 11.28 -10.55
CA GLN A 340 -44.60 11.45 -9.15
C GLN A 340 -43.42 11.29 -8.21
N VAL A 341 -43.32 12.18 -7.20
CA VAL A 341 -42.31 12.15 -6.16
C VAL A 341 -42.98 12.09 -4.80
N TYR A 342 -42.64 11.08 -4.05
CA TYR A 342 -43.06 10.89 -2.66
C TYR A 342 -41.86 11.11 -1.75
N ASN A 343 -42.09 11.59 -0.54
CA ASN A 343 -41.01 11.83 0.42
C ASN A 343 -41.40 11.42 1.83
N ARG A 344 -40.40 11.20 2.67
CA ARG A 344 -40.56 10.93 4.09
C ARG A 344 -39.32 11.38 4.85
N GLU A 345 -39.54 12.10 5.95
CA GLU A 345 -38.51 12.36 6.95
C GLU A 345 -38.36 11.15 7.87
N PHE A 346 -37.13 10.80 8.21
CA PHE A 346 -36.84 9.73 9.15
C PHE A 346 -35.55 9.95 9.90
N GLN A 347 -35.49 9.38 11.10
CA GLN A 347 -34.30 9.41 11.94
C GLN A 347 -33.61 8.05 11.93
N VAL A 348 -32.31 8.08 11.74
CA VAL A 348 -31.41 6.92 11.94
C VAL A 348 -30.90 6.97 13.37
N ILE A 349 -31.15 5.92 14.11
CA ILE A 349 -30.61 5.68 15.45
C ILE A 349 -29.66 4.49 15.32
N ALA A 350 -28.50 4.58 15.95
CA ALA A 350 -27.55 3.47 15.94
C ALA A 350 -28.18 2.18 16.48
N GLY A 351 -28.06 1.10 15.73
CA GLY A 351 -28.71 -0.15 16.14
C GLY A 351 -28.92 -1.16 15.03
N ALA A 352 -29.88 -2.04 15.24
CA ALA A 352 -30.28 -3.07 14.29
C ALA A 352 -30.85 -2.47 12.99
N ALA A 353 -30.81 -3.27 11.93
CA ALA A 353 -31.37 -2.88 10.65
C ALA A 353 -32.86 -2.48 10.75
N LYS A 354 -33.23 -1.44 10.00
CA LYS A 354 -34.58 -0.87 10.03
C LYS A 354 -35.13 -0.67 8.62
N GLU A 355 -36.42 -0.88 8.46
CA GLU A 355 -37.14 -0.61 7.22
C GLU A 355 -37.89 0.72 7.29
N ILE A 356 -37.82 1.50 6.23
CA ILE A 356 -38.53 2.77 6.05
C ILE A 356 -39.51 2.65 4.89
N GLU A 357 -40.79 2.72 5.22
CA GLU A 357 -41.86 2.76 4.23
C GLU A 357 -42.13 4.20 3.79
N VAL A 358 -42.23 4.45 2.50
CA VAL A 358 -42.73 5.70 1.93
C VAL A 358 -44.11 5.40 1.36
N LEU A 359 -45.09 6.19 1.73
CA LEU A 359 -46.48 6.00 1.27
C LEU A 359 -46.78 6.80 -0.01
N THR A 360 -47.54 6.22 -0.92
CA THR A 360 -47.99 6.91 -2.13
C THR A 360 -49.17 7.87 -1.89
N THR A 361 -49.77 7.80 -0.71
CA THR A 361 -50.80 8.75 -0.27
C THR A 361 -50.18 9.82 0.63
N VAL A 362 -50.30 11.07 0.22
CA VAL A 362 -50.02 12.24 1.08
C VAL A 362 -51.29 12.52 1.85
N TYR A 363 -51.28 12.44 3.16
CA TYR A 363 -52.38 12.88 4.02
C TYR A 363 -52.28 14.38 4.27
#